data_9786eeada42fc8f2eed920b5fd913c1f
#
_entry.id   9786eeada42fc8f2eed920b5fd913c1f
#
_cell.length_a   1.000
_cell.length_b   1.000
_cell.length_c   1.000
_cell.angle_alpha   90.00
_cell.angle_beta   90.00
_cell.angle_gamma   90.00
#
_symmetry.space_group_name_H-M   'P 1'
#
loop_
_entity.id
_entity.type
_entity.pdbx_description
1 polymer ?
#
loop_
_entity_poly.entity_id
_entity_poly.type
_entity_poly.pdbx_seq_one_letter_code
_entity_poly.pdbx_strand_id
1 'polypeptide(L)'
;LEGAADVACGGFDNLLVHHASRQQPQAFCLLARAPQIAFGVSTRTLPTYRRLSDLKGRKIGLAVAESAAELVAAMVLSNAGMKLQDVQLVETSGIGAALQAIRAGQVDAMVHMEPVMTMLEQKGDVRIISDARSLKGAQEIFGGMMPATCMFAAAAYLRAHPNTVQAMANAVVHALKWLQTAGPSDLIKALPETYLFGDRALYLASFGKLRESISLDGMMPEDGVKTALRALHRRDAGFQPDKVDVQRIYTNDFARKAKDKFRA
;
A
#
# COMPACT_ATOMS: atom_id res chain seq x y z
N LEU A 1 -7.46 1.26 -16.75
CA LEU A 1 -8.89 1.39 -17.11
C LEU A 1 -9.20 1.26 -18.64
N GLU A 2 -8.39 0.65 -19.45
CA GLU A 2 -8.50 0.58 -20.93
C GLU A 2 -9.80 -0.10 -21.44
N GLY A 3 -10.94 0.21 -20.82
CA GLY A 3 -12.26 -0.36 -21.13
C GLY A 3 -12.57 -1.69 -20.47
N ALA A 4 -11.64 -2.26 -19.71
CA ALA A 4 -11.86 -3.52 -18.98
C ALA A 4 -12.68 -3.33 -17.71
N ALA A 5 -12.67 -2.12 -17.13
CA ALA A 5 -13.44 -1.76 -15.94
C ALA A 5 -13.72 -0.26 -15.92
N ASP A 6 -14.89 0.13 -15.40
CA ASP A 6 -15.27 1.52 -15.19
C ASP A 6 -14.66 2.10 -13.91
N VAL A 7 -14.53 1.29 -12.89
CA VAL A 7 -13.94 1.63 -11.58
C VAL A 7 -12.88 0.60 -11.23
N ALA A 8 -11.79 1.07 -10.65
CA ALA A 8 -10.71 0.22 -10.18
C ALA A 8 -10.30 0.57 -8.74
N CYS A 9 -9.59 -0.36 -8.11
CA CYS A 9 -8.95 -0.18 -6.82
C CYS A 9 -7.45 -0.37 -7.00
N GLY A 10 -6.63 0.55 -6.49
CA GLY A 10 -5.18 0.49 -6.66
C GLY A 10 -4.43 1.57 -5.90
N GLY A 11 -3.11 1.63 -6.10
CA GLY A 11 -2.24 2.57 -5.42
C GLY A 11 -2.45 4.02 -5.86
N PHE A 12 -2.54 4.92 -4.89
CA PHE A 12 -2.66 6.36 -5.16
C PHE A 12 -1.38 6.93 -5.82
N ASP A 13 -0.24 6.38 -5.50
CA ASP A 13 1.06 6.69 -6.12
C ASP A 13 1.02 6.46 -7.65
N ASN A 14 0.38 5.39 -8.10
CA ASN A 14 0.20 5.12 -9.53
C ASN A 14 -0.65 6.18 -10.22
N LEU A 15 -1.68 6.71 -9.56
CA LEU A 15 -2.48 7.80 -10.13
C LEU A 15 -1.62 9.06 -10.32
N LEU A 16 -0.74 9.36 -9.36
CA LEU A 16 0.19 10.48 -9.45
C LEU A 16 1.19 10.31 -10.59
N VAL A 17 1.74 9.10 -10.77
CA VAL A 17 2.67 8.80 -11.88
C VAL A 17 1.97 8.94 -13.24
N HIS A 18 0.71 8.49 -13.31
CA HIS A 18 -0.07 8.52 -14.56
C HIS A 18 -0.99 9.75 -14.69
N HIS A 19 -0.67 10.85 -13.97
CA HIS A 19 -1.49 12.07 -13.95
C HIS A 19 -1.77 12.68 -15.32
N ALA A 20 -0.85 12.52 -16.28
CA ALA A 20 -0.97 13.04 -17.65
C ALA A 20 -1.66 12.06 -18.62
N SER A 21 -2.20 10.93 -18.14
CA SER A 21 -2.88 9.97 -19.00
C SER A 21 -4.16 10.55 -19.59
N ARG A 22 -4.53 10.10 -20.82
CA ARG A 22 -5.76 10.55 -21.50
C ARG A 22 -7.03 10.27 -20.71
N GLN A 23 -7.05 9.23 -19.91
CA GLN A 23 -8.22 8.82 -19.12
C GLN A 23 -8.42 9.66 -17.87
N GLN A 24 -7.40 10.41 -17.44
CA GLN A 24 -7.43 11.26 -16.24
C GLN A 24 -8.06 10.53 -15.03
N PRO A 25 -7.42 9.48 -14.53
CA PRO A 25 -7.97 8.73 -13.40
C PRO A 25 -8.04 9.63 -12.17
N GLN A 26 -9.18 9.62 -11.49
CA GLN A 26 -9.44 10.43 -10.30
C GLN A 26 -9.89 9.53 -9.16
N ALA A 27 -9.18 9.59 -8.03
CA ALA A 27 -9.57 8.89 -6.81
C ALA A 27 -10.79 9.56 -6.17
N PHE A 28 -11.72 8.76 -5.64
CA PHE A 28 -12.93 9.25 -5.00
C PHE A 28 -13.21 8.65 -3.61
N CYS A 29 -12.43 7.65 -3.20
CA CYS A 29 -12.52 7.07 -1.86
C CYS A 29 -11.20 6.41 -1.47
N LEU A 30 -10.62 6.79 -0.33
CA LEU A 30 -9.39 6.21 0.22
C LEU A 30 -9.72 4.98 1.06
N LEU A 31 -8.99 3.87 0.85
CA LEU A 31 -9.13 2.64 1.62
C LEU A 31 -8.01 2.48 2.65
N ALA A 32 -6.78 2.88 2.30
CA ALA A 32 -5.62 2.72 3.17
C ALA A 32 -4.82 4.03 3.31
N ARG A 33 -4.51 4.39 4.57
CA ARG A 33 -3.78 5.61 4.94
C ARG A 33 -2.26 5.40 5.04
N ALA A 34 -1.81 4.15 4.86
CA ALA A 34 -0.41 3.77 4.82
C ALA A 34 -0.21 2.65 3.78
N PRO A 35 1.01 2.45 3.26
CA PRO A 35 1.30 1.49 2.20
C PRO A 35 0.95 0.03 2.49
N GLN A 36 0.83 -0.36 3.78
CA GLN A 36 0.54 -1.73 4.21
C GLN A 36 1.62 -2.75 3.81
N ILE A 37 2.86 -2.29 3.74
CA ILE A 37 4.04 -3.03 3.31
C ILE A 37 5.07 -3.05 4.43
N ALA A 38 5.75 -4.18 4.61
CA ALA A 38 6.87 -4.30 5.52
C ALA A 38 8.16 -4.65 4.78
N PHE A 39 9.29 -4.25 5.35
CA PHE A 39 10.63 -4.59 4.89
C PHE A 39 11.32 -5.44 5.95
N GLY A 40 11.67 -6.67 5.61
CA GLY A 40 12.36 -7.62 6.48
C GLY A 40 13.65 -8.12 5.88
N VAL A 41 14.65 -8.39 6.73
CA VAL A 41 15.91 -9.03 6.33
C VAL A 41 15.89 -10.50 6.69
N SER A 42 16.45 -11.34 5.82
CA SER A 42 16.56 -12.78 6.03
C SER A 42 17.44 -13.08 7.26
N THR A 43 16.90 -13.84 8.18
CA THR A 43 17.66 -14.34 9.34
C THR A 43 18.71 -15.37 8.95
N ARG A 44 18.52 -16.02 7.80
CA ARG A 44 19.40 -17.04 7.25
C ARG A 44 20.62 -16.44 6.55
N THR A 45 20.42 -15.50 5.61
CA THR A 45 21.51 -14.96 4.77
C THR A 45 22.14 -13.70 5.34
N LEU A 46 21.42 -12.98 6.24
CA LEU A 46 21.89 -11.80 6.96
C LEU A 46 21.72 -11.92 8.49
N PRO A 47 22.24 -12.98 9.13
CA PRO A 47 22.07 -13.19 10.57
C PRO A 47 22.71 -12.08 11.40
N THR A 48 23.74 -11.42 10.89
CA THR A 48 24.51 -10.36 11.56
C THR A 48 24.10 -8.94 11.13
N TYR A 49 22.98 -8.78 10.41
CA TYR A 49 22.49 -7.46 10.01
C TYR A 49 22.37 -6.50 11.18
N ARG A 50 22.91 -5.29 11.04
CA ARG A 50 22.89 -4.23 12.08
C ARG A 50 22.31 -2.91 11.57
N ARG A 51 22.49 -2.57 10.30
CA ARG A 51 22.13 -1.27 9.71
C ARG A 51 21.83 -1.39 8.22
N LEU A 52 21.11 -0.42 7.66
CA LEU A 52 20.68 -0.44 6.26
C LEU A 52 21.85 -0.53 5.26
N SER A 53 23.01 0.03 5.57
CA SER A 53 24.19 -0.10 4.68
C SER A 53 24.67 -1.55 4.49
N ASP A 54 24.28 -2.48 5.35
CA ASP A 54 24.59 -3.91 5.21
C ASP A 54 23.83 -4.55 4.03
N LEU A 55 22.83 -3.84 3.50
CA LEU A 55 22.08 -4.24 2.30
C LEU A 55 22.78 -3.89 0.98
N LYS A 56 23.90 -3.16 1.01
CA LYS A 56 24.62 -2.79 -0.22
C LYS A 56 25.06 -4.03 -1.00
N GLY A 57 24.70 -4.09 -2.29
CA GLY A 57 24.95 -5.24 -3.17
C GLY A 57 24.07 -6.47 -2.90
N ARG A 58 23.16 -6.40 -1.93
CA ARG A 58 22.26 -7.52 -1.56
C ARG A 58 21.04 -7.61 -2.47
N LYS A 59 20.46 -8.80 -2.49
CA LYS A 59 19.24 -9.10 -3.25
C LYS A 59 18.01 -8.84 -2.40
N ILE A 60 17.12 -7.97 -2.88
CA ILE A 60 15.86 -7.63 -2.21
C ILE A 60 14.71 -8.13 -3.08
N GLY A 61 13.94 -9.07 -2.52
CA GLY A 61 12.71 -9.57 -3.15
C GLY A 61 11.56 -8.56 -3.01
N LEU A 62 10.78 -8.42 -4.08
CA LEU A 62 9.52 -7.67 -4.09
C LEU A 62 8.52 -8.31 -5.07
N ALA A 63 7.23 -8.03 -4.91
CA ALA A 63 6.20 -8.72 -5.70
C ALA A 63 6.31 -8.39 -7.20
N VAL A 64 6.42 -7.10 -7.53
CA VAL A 64 6.50 -6.57 -8.90
C VAL A 64 7.34 -5.30 -8.89
N ALA A 65 8.13 -5.07 -9.94
CA ALA A 65 8.83 -3.79 -10.18
C ALA A 65 7.84 -2.62 -10.32
N GLU A 66 8.33 -1.40 -10.11
CA GLU A 66 7.56 -0.14 -10.19
C GLU A 66 6.30 -0.11 -9.29
N SER A 67 6.29 -0.95 -8.25
CA SER A 67 5.17 -1.07 -7.30
C SER A 67 5.35 -0.20 -6.06
N ALA A 68 4.30 -0.13 -5.23
CA ALA A 68 4.37 0.49 -3.91
C ALA A 68 5.45 -0.16 -3.00
N ALA A 69 5.77 -1.45 -3.20
CA ALA A 69 6.85 -2.13 -2.48
C ALA A 69 8.23 -1.57 -2.87
N GLU A 70 8.44 -1.28 -4.14
CA GLU A 70 9.66 -0.62 -4.61
C GLU A 70 9.76 0.81 -4.06
N LEU A 71 8.65 1.56 -4.03
CA LEU A 71 8.64 2.90 -3.44
C LEU A 71 9.01 2.85 -1.94
N VAL A 72 8.46 1.90 -1.17
CA VAL A 72 8.84 1.69 0.24
C VAL A 72 10.33 1.36 0.35
N ALA A 73 10.85 0.43 -0.47
CA ALA A 73 12.27 0.10 -0.50
C ALA A 73 13.14 1.33 -0.79
N ALA A 74 12.78 2.10 -1.82
CA ALA A 74 13.48 3.33 -2.20
C ALA A 74 13.55 4.33 -1.05
N MET A 75 12.42 4.55 -0.36
CA MET A 75 12.35 5.51 0.74
C MET A 75 13.16 5.04 1.96
N VAL A 76 13.06 3.75 2.32
CA VAL A 76 13.85 3.18 3.43
C VAL A 76 15.35 3.28 3.15
N LEU A 77 15.80 2.88 1.97
CA LEU A 77 17.19 2.98 1.55
C LEU A 77 17.68 4.43 1.51
N SER A 78 16.86 5.34 0.97
CA SER A 78 17.17 6.77 0.88
C SER A 78 17.34 7.43 2.25
N ASN A 79 16.61 6.99 3.28
CA ASN A 79 16.78 7.47 4.66
C ASN A 79 18.15 7.10 5.25
N ALA A 80 18.83 6.09 4.67
CA ALA A 80 20.21 5.71 5.01
C ALA A 80 21.26 6.24 4.01
N GLY A 81 20.89 7.15 3.13
CA GLY A 81 21.79 7.68 2.09
C GLY A 81 22.10 6.71 0.95
N MET A 82 21.30 5.63 0.82
CA MET A 82 21.43 4.64 -0.25
C MET A 82 20.40 4.89 -1.34
N LYS A 83 20.65 4.32 -2.52
CA LYS A 83 19.75 4.35 -3.68
C LYS A 83 19.31 2.92 -4.04
N LEU A 84 18.23 2.78 -4.85
CA LEU A 84 17.80 1.47 -5.35
C LEU A 84 18.93 0.76 -6.14
N GLN A 85 19.78 1.50 -6.84
CA GLN A 85 20.90 0.97 -7.60
C GLN A 85 22.02 0.39 -6.72
N ASP A 86 22.02 0.67 -5.42
CA ASP A 86 22.98 0.07 -4.47
C ASP A 86 22.59 -1.38 -4.09
N VAL A 87 21.43 -1.86 -4.50
CA VAL A 87 20.89 -3.20 -4.24
C VAL A 87 20.45 -3.88 -5.54
N GLN A 88 20.18 -5.19 -5.49
CA GLN A 88 19.64 -5.95 -6.61
C GLN A 88 18.16 -6.26 -6.32
N LEU A 89 17.25 -5.72 -7.11
CA LEU A 89 15.83 -6.04 -7.00
C LEU A 89 15.53 -7.35 -7.71
N VAL A 90 14.76 -8.23 -7.07
CA VAL A 90 14.37 -9.55 -7.58
C VAL A 90 12.84 -9.67 -7.47
N GLU A 91 12.18 -9.89 -8.59
CA GLU A 91 10.75 -10.12 -8.58
C GLU A 91 10.40 -11.51 -8.01
N THR A 92 9.43 -11.52 -7.10
CA THR A 92 8.95 -12.72 -6.41
C THR A 92 7.43 -12.76 -6.44
N SER A 93 6.88 -12.86 -7.65
CA SER A 93 5.43 -12.79 -7.86
C SER A 93 4.69 -13.94 -7.19
N GLY A 94 3.73 -13.59 -6.33
CA GLY A 94 2.88 -14.52 -5.60
C GLY A 94 3.47 -15.02 -4.29
N ILE A 95 2.58 -15.46 -3.39
CA ILE A 95 2.93 -15.87 -2.01
C ILE A 95 3.99 -16.96 -2.00
N GLY A 96 3.78 -18.03 -2.78
CA GLY A 96 4.68 -19.19 -2.80
C GLY A 96 6.10 -18.83 -3.23
N ALA A 97 6.25 -18.03 -4.29
CA ALA A 97 7.56 -17.62 -4.79
C ALA A 97 8.30 -16.73 -3.78
N ALA A 98 7.61 -15.80 -3.13
CA ALA A 98 8.19 -14.93 -2.10
C ALA A 98 8.71 -15.74 -0.90
N LEU A 99 7.92 -16.67 -0.38
CA LEU A 99 8.32 -17.55 0.72
C LEU A 99 9.53 -18.42 0.32
N GLN A 100 9.50 -19.03 -0.87
CA GLN A 100 10.58 -19.85 -1.38
C GLN A 100 11.87 -19.04 -1.54
N ALA A 101 11.80 -17.83 -2.11
CA ALA A 101 12.98 -17.00 -2.34
C ALA A 101 13.76 -16.70 -1.05
N ILE A 102 13.07 -16.36 0.05
CA ILE A 102 13.68 -16.15 1.36
C ILE A 102 14.23 -17.46 1.93
N ARG A 103 13.43 -18.53 1.94
CA ARG A 103 13.81 -19.80 2.57
C ARG A 103 14.94 -20.52 1.85
N ALA A 104 14.99 -20.40 0.53
CA ALA A 104 16.10 -20.94 -0.28
C ALA A 104 17.36 -20.04 -0.24
N GLY A 105 17.29 -18.82 0.33
CA GLY A 105 18.41 -17.86 0.33
C GLY A 105 18.66 -17.24 -1.05
N GLN A 106 17.67 -17.21 -1.91
CA GLN A 106 17.75 -16.57 -3.23
C GLN A 106 17.73 -15.05 -3.13
N VAL A 107 17.11 -14.52 -2.07
CA VAL A 107 17.12 -13.10 -1.70
C VAL A 107 17.55 -12.92 -0.24
N ASP A 108 18.14 -11.78 0.06
CA ASP A 108 18.68 -11.42 1.36
C ASP A 108 17.68 -10.63 2.22
N ALA A 109 16.69 -10.03 1.56
CA ALA A 109 15.64 -9.28 2.21
C ALA A 109 14.37 -9.34 1.36
N MET A 110 13.22 -8.98 1.97
CA MET A 110 11.91 -8.97 1.33
C MET A 110 11.18 -7.68 1.65
N VAL A 111 10.58 -7.05 0.64
CA VAL A 111 9.64 -5.94 0.78
C VAL A 111 8.32 -6.38 0.20
N HIS A 112 7.34 -6.63 1.05
CA HIS A 112 6.09 -7.24 0.59
C HIS A 112 4.90 -6.82 1.47
N MET A 113 3.71 -7.05 0.94
CA MET A 113 2.44 -6.90 1.66
C MET A 113 2.07 -8.18 2.43
N GLU A 114 0.99 -8.09 3.20
CA GLU A 114 0.38 -9.26 3.84
C GLU A 114 -0.29 -10.20 2.81
N PRO A 115 -0.37 -11.49 3.09
CA PRO A 115 0.05 -12.20 4.31
C PRO A 115 1.53 -12.62 4.30
N VAL A 116 2.27 -12.38 3.22
CA VAL A 116 3.67 -12.86 3.04
C VAL A 116 4.55 -12.46 4.23
N MET A 117 4.50 -11.19 4.62
CA MET A 117 5.39 -10.70 5.69
C MET A 117 5.03 -11.31 7.05
N THR A 118 3.74 -11.49 7.36
CA THR A 118 3.33 -12.19 8.59
C THR A 118 3.77 -13.66 8.57
N MET A 119 3.65 -14.36 7.44
CA MET A 119 4.11 -15.76 7.32
C MET A 119 5.61 -15.90 7.55
N LEU A 120 6.42 -15.02 6.97
CA LEU A 120 7.88 -15.04 7.12
C LEU A 120 8.31 -14.66 8.56
N GLU A 121 7.65 -13.67 9.14
CA GLU A 121 7.94 -13.19 10.48
C GLU A 121 7.58 -14.23 11.57
N GLN A 122 6.40 -14.86 11.47
CA GLN A 122 5.97 -15.88 12.42
C GLN A 122 6.87 -17.14 12.44
N LYS A 123 7.49 -17.44 11.29
CA LYS A 123 8.44 -18.56 11.18
C LYS A 123 9.87 -18.17 11.53
N GLY A 124 10.13 -16.88 11.80
CA GLY A 124 11.47 -16.39 12.04
C GLY A 124 12.35 -16.35 10.79
N ASP A 125 11.76 -16.47 9.61
CA ASP A 125 12.48 -16.42 8.33
C ASP A 125 13.05 -15.02 8.05
N VAL A 126 12.35 -13.98 8.53
CA VAL A 126 12.79 -12.59 8.44
C VAL A 126 12.67 -11.86 9.77
N ARG A 127 13.51 -10.83 9.95
CA ARG A 127 13.39 -9.81 10.97
C ARG A 127 12.94 -8.50 10.31
N ILE A 128 11.81 -7.93 10.74
CA ILE A 128 11.31 -6.66 10.22
C ILE A 128 12.26 -5.54 10.63
N ILE A 129 12.64 -4.71 9.66
CA ILE A 129 13.55 -3.57 9.83
C ILE A 129 12.86 -2.23 9.54
N SER A 130 11.75 -2.27 8.81
CA SER A 130 10.91 -1.10 8.55
C SER A 130 9.48 -1.55 8.28
N ASP A 131 8.48 -0.85 8.83
CA ASP A 131 7.10 -1.35 8.85
C ASP A 131 6.07 -0.27 8.50
N ALA A 132 5.78 -0.12 7.19
CA ALA A 132 4.72 0.76 6.69
C ALA A 132 3.31 0.13 6.75
N ARG A 133 3.13 -0.98 7.49
CA ARG A 133 1.80 -1.52 7.81
C ARG A 133 1.10 -0.65 8.86
N SER A 134 1.88 0.08 9.67
CA SER A 134 1.41 0.99 10.70
C SER A 134 1.49 2.46 10.26
N LEU A 135 0.69 3.33 10.87
CA LEU A 135 0.76 4.78 10.65
C LEU A 135 2.08 5.37 11.14
N LYS A 136 2.57 4.87 12.29
CA LYS A 136 3.85 5.29 12.85
C LYS A 136 5.00 4.95 11.90
N GLY A 137 5.05 3.72 11.41
CA GLY A 137 6.09 3.30 10.47
C GLY A 137 6.02 4.04 9.14
N ALA A 138 4.83 4.32 8.63
CA ALA A 138 4.67 5.17 7.45
C ALA A 138 5.21 6.59 7.70
N GLN A 139 4.93 7.18 8.87
CA GLN A 139 5.48 8.47 9.27
C GLN A 139 7.01 8.45 9.32
N GLU A 140 7.61 7.40 9.88
CA GLU A 140 9.08 7.25 9.97
C GLU A 140 9.73 7.13 8.58
N ILE A 141 9.08 6.43 7.66
CA ILE A 141 9.61 6.18 6.30
C ILE A 141 9.43 7.41 5.41
N PHE A 142 8.24 8.02 5.39
CA PHE A 142 7.84 9.02 4.42
C PHE A 142 7.85 10.47 4.98
N GLY A 143 8.01 10.63 6.29
CA GLY A 143 7.93 11.93 6.97
C GLY A 143 6.51 12.49 7.04
N GLY A 144 5.49 11.65 6.85
CA GLY A 144 4.08 12.04 6.88
C GLY A 144 3.15 10.86 6.58
N MET A 145 1.84 11.13 6.62
CA MET A 145 0.83 10.17 6.18
C MET A 145 1.06 9.86 4.69
N MET A 146 1.01 8.59 4.32
CA MET A 146 1.22 8.13 2.94
C MET A 146 -0.03 7.41 2.44
N PRO A 147 -0.97 8.10 1.77
CA PRO A 147 -2.14 7.46 1.18
C PRO A 147 -1.71 6.35 0.21
N ALA A 148 -2.38 5.21 0.30
CA ALA A 148 -2.02 4.06 -0.49
C ALA A 148 -3.19 3.60 -1.35
N THR A 149 -3.92 2.58 -0.94
CA THR A 149 -5.01 2.03 -1.74
C THR A 149 -6.21 2.97 -1.78
N CYS A 150 -6.72 3.26 -2.98
CA CYS A 150 -7.92 4.05 -3.20
C CYS A 150 -8.79 3.46 -4.30
N MET A 151 -10.09 3.81 -4.30
CA MET A 151 -10.96 3.62 -5.46
C MET A 151 -10.84 4.80 -6.41
N PHE A 152 -10.78 4.52 -7.70
CA PHE A 152 -10.67 5.53 -8.73
C PHE A 152 -11.40 5.13 -10.02
N ALA A 153 -11.76 6.11 -10.81
CA ALA A 153 -12.34 5.94 -12.14
C ALA A 153 -11.86 7.06 -13.07
N ALA A 154 -12.13 6.95 -14.36
CA ALA A 154 -11.94 8.06 -15.27
C ALA A 154 -12.77 9.28 -14.83
N ALA A 155 -12.21 10.48 -14.85
CA ALA A 155 -12.93 11.69 -14.42
C ALA A 155 -14.24 11.90 -15.22
N ALA A 156 -14.28 11.48 -16.49
CA ALA A 156 -15.50 11.50 -17.30
C ALA A 156 -16.59 10.56 -16.73
N TYR A 157 -16.20 9.37 -16.24
CA TYR A 157 -17.12 8.43 -15.65
C TYR A 157 -17.72 8.97 -14.33
N LEU A 158 -16.89 9.58 -13.47
CA LEU A 158 -17.37 10.21 -12.22
C LEU A 158 -18.45 11.26 -12.49
N ARG A 159 -18.27 12.04 -13.55
CA ARG A 159 -19.25 13.07 -13.96
C ARG A 159 -20.51 12.49 -14.61
N ALA A 160 -20.39 11.43 -15.40
CA ALA A 160 -21.50 10.81 -16.12
C ALA A 160 -22.37 9.92 -15.20
N HIS A 161 -21.76 9.31 -14.16
CA HIS A 161 -22.42 8.33 -13.30
C HIS A 161 -22.33 8.67 -11.80
N PRO A 162 -22.65 9.92 -11.36
CA PRO A 162 -22.42 10.36 -9.98
C PRO A 162 -23.19 9.54 -8.95
N ASN A 163 -24.38 9.05 -9.29
CA ASN A 163 -25.18 8.22 -8.38
C ASN A 163 -24.55 6.85 -8.15
N THR A 164 -24.02 6.22 -9.17
CA THR A 164 -23.29 4.93 -9.08
C THR A 164 -22.04 5.09 -8.22
N VAL A 165 -21.25 6.12 -8.50
CA VAL A 165 -20.03 6.42 -7.74
C VAL A 165 -20.36 6.71 -6.27
N GLN A 166 -21.43 7.47 -6.01
CA GLN A 166 -21.89 7.73 -4.64
C GLN A 166 -22.34 6.47 -3.92
N ALA A 167 -23.04 5.57 -4.61
CA ALA A 167 -23.45 4.28 -4.03
C ALA A 167 -22.24 3.43 -3.65
N MET A 168 -21.19 3.40 -4.49
CA MET A 168 -19.95 2.71 -4.20
C MET A 168 -19.20 3.35 -3.02
N ALA A 169 -19.06 4.67 -3.00
CA ALA A 169 -18.45 5.38 -1.87
C ALA A 169 -19.22 5.13 -0.56
N ASN A 170 -20.56 5.11 -0.60
CA ASN A 170 -21.40 4.80 0.55
C ASN A 170 -21.12 3.38 1.08
N ALA A 171 -21.07 2.39 0.20
CA ALA A 171 -20.79 1.00 0.59
C ALA A 171 -19.42 0.86 1.23
N VAL A 172 -18.39 1.49 0.63
CA VAL A 172 -17.04 1.44 1.15
C VAL A 172 -16.90 2.14 2.49
N VAL A 173 -17.40 3.38 2.63
CA VAL A 173 -17.31 4.13 3.90
C VAL A 173 -18.09 3.43 5.02
N HIS A 174 -19.24 2.82 4.71
CA HIS A 174 -19.98 2.00 5.68
C HIS A 174 -19.16 0.77 6.12
N ALA A 175 -18.50 0.09 5.18
CA ALA A 175 -17.61 -1.03 5.51
C ALA A 175 -16.38 -0.57 6.33
N LEU A 176 -15.75 0.55 5.97
CA LEU A 176 -14.63 1.14 6.72
C LEU A 176 -15.02 1.45 8.16
N LYS A 177 -16.21 2.03 8.37
CA LYS A 177 -16.75 2.28 9.70
C LYS A 177 -16.98 0.99 10.48
N TRP A 178 -17.57 -0.03 9.86
CA TRP A 178 -17.76 -1.35 10.48
C TRP A 178 -16.42 -1.98 10.89
N LEU A 179 -15.41 -1.90 10.03
CA LEU A 179 -14.06 -2.43 10.30
C LEU A 179 -13.39 -1.83 11.54
N GLN A 180 -13.78 -0.62 11.96
CA GLN A 180 -13.21 0.00 13.17
C GLN A 180 -13.57 -0.77 14.44
N THR A 181 -14.74 -1.40 14.48
CA THR A 181 -15.28 -2.09 15.65
C THR A 181 -15.41 -3.60 15.48
N ALA A 182 -15.34 -4.12 14.25
CA ALA A 182 -15.48 -5.54 13.97
C ALA A 182 -14.46 -6.39 14.73
N GLY A 183 -14.96 -7.38 15.48
CA GLY A 183 -14.13 -8.35 16.17
C GLY A 183 -13.67 -9.50 15.27
N PRO A 184 -12.77 -10.38 15.77
CA PRO A 184 -12.28 -11.53 14.99
C PRO A 184 -13.41 -12.42 14.44
N SER A 185 -14.44 -12.67 15.24
CA SER A 185 -15.60 -13.47 14.82
C SER A 185 -16.41 -12.81 13.71
N ASP A 186 -16.55 -11.47 13.73
CA ASP A 186 -17.28 -10.72 12.72
C ASP A 186 -16.55 -10.76 11.38
N LEU A 187 -15.22 -10.59 11.41
CA LEU A 187 -14.38 -10.68 10.23
C LEU A 187 -14.47 -12.05 9.56
N ILE A 188 -14.34 -13.13 10.35
CA ILE A 188 -14.39 -14.50 9.81
C ILE A 188 -15.77 -14.84 9.23
N LYS A 189 -16.86 -14.33 9.82
CA LYS A 189 -18.23 -14.55 9.31
C LYS A 189 -18.53 -13.73 8.06
N ALA A 190 -17.94 -12.54 7.93
CA ALA A 190 -18.22 -11.63 6.82
C ALA A 190 -17.50 -12.01 5.53
N LEU A 191 -16.38 -12.76 5.63
CA LEU A 191 -15.52 -13.06 4.50
C LEU A 191 -15.76 -14.45 3.92
N PRO A 192 -15.79 -14.59 2.59
CA PRO A 192 -15.71 -15.89 1.94
C PRO A 192 -14.44 -16.64 2.35
N GLU A 193 -14.53 -17.97 2.50
CA GLU A 193 -13.41 -18.81 2.93
C GLU A 193 -12.15 -18.66 2.05
N THR A 194 -12.33 -18.37 0.76
CA THR A 194 -11.23 -18.15 -0.20
C THR A 194 -10.32 -16.97 0.18
N TYR A 195 -10.82 -15.98 0.93
CA TYR A 195 -10.03 -14.83 1.39
C TYR A 195 -9.30 -15.09 2.71
N LEU A 196 -9.58 -16.21 3.39
CA LEU A 196 -8.96 -16.55 4.66
C LEU A 196 -7.63 -17.33 4.50
N PHE A 197 -7.12 -17.46 3.28
CA PHE A 197 -5.85 -18.13 2.93
C PHE A 197 -5.75 -19.60 3.41
N GLY A 198 -6.88 -20.25 3.72
CA GLY A 198 -6.92 -21.56 4.34
C GLY A 198 -6.47 -21.59 5.81
N ASP A 199 -6.16 -20.43 6.39
CA ASP A 199 -5.70 -20.24 7.77
C ASP A 199 -6.29 -18.97 8.36
N ARG A 200 -7.36 -19.14 9.15
CA ARG A 200 -8.07 -18.04 9.82
C ARG A 200 -7.20 -17.29 10.83
N ALA A 201 -6.28 -17.99 11.49
CA ALA A 201 -5.37 -17.37 12.46
C ALA A 201 -4.35 -16.48 11.74
N LEU A 202 -3.80 -16.93 10.62
CA LEU A 202 -2.93 -16.13 9.78
C LEU A 202 -3.65 -14.88 9.25
N TYR A 203 -4.90 -15.05 8.76
CA TYR A 203 -5.69 -13.91 8.30
C TYR A 203 -5.88 -12.86 9.39
N LEU A 204 -6.31 -13.28 10.59
CA LEU A 204 -6.53 -12.36 11.72
C LEU A 204 -5.23 -11.70 12.19
N ALA A 205 -4.11 -12.42 12.20
CA ALA A 205 -2.81 -11.85 12.54
C ALA A 205 -2.35 -10.80 11.53
N SER A 206 -2.50 -11.08 10.23
CA SER A 206 -2.19 -10.15 9.15
C SER A 206 -3.09 -8.92 9.19
N PHE A 207 -4.40 -9.11 9.33
CA PHE A 207 -5.37 -8.02 9.44
C PHE A 207 -5.10 -7.14 10.65
N GLY A 208 -4.75 -7.74 11.80
CA GLY A 208 -4.41 -7.01 13.02
C GLY A 208 -3.27 -6.00 12.83
N LYS A 209 -2.28 -6.33 12.01
CA LYS A 209 -1.15 -5.44 11.66
C LYS A 209 -1.54 -4.30 10.73
N LEU A 210 -2.58 -4.50 9.90
CA LEU A 210 -3.06 -3.52 8.92
C LEU A 210 -4.14 -2.60 9.47
N ARG A 211 -4.83 -3.00 10.53
CA ARG A 211 -6.09 -2.40 10.98
C ARG A 211 -6.00 -0.89 11.16
N GLU A 212 -4.96 -0.38 11.81
CA GLU A 212 -4.81 1.06 12.04
C GLU A 212 -4.55 1.87 10.76
N SER A 213 -4.00 1.23 9.72
CA SER A 213 -3.72 1.86 8.43
C SER A 213 -4.94 1.94 7.52
N ILE A 214 -6.04 1.25 7.84
CA ILE A 214 -7.29 1.33 7.11
C ILE A 214 -7.88 2.74 7.28
N SER A 215 -8.42 3.31 6.21
CA SER A 215 -9.09 4.60 6.26
C SER A 215 -10.31 4.55 7.18
N LEU A 216 -10.55 5.61 7.92
CA LEU A 216 -11.70 5.68 8.83
C LEU A 216 -12.98 6.10 8.11
N ASP A 217 -12.85 6.95 7.11
CA ASP A 217 -13.95 7.70 6.50
C ASP A 217 -13.88 7.84 4.97
N GLY A 218 -12.86 7.24 4.35
CA GLY A 218 -12.67 7.30 2.89
C GLY A 218 -12.08 8.61 2.36
N MET A 219 -11.78 9.58 3.24
CA MET A 219 -11.27 10.90 2.83
C MET A 219 -9.77 10.85 2.49
N MET A 220 -9.39 11.49 1.38
CA MET A 220 -7.99 11.72 1.02
C MET A 220 -7.43 12.89 1.84
N PRO A 221 -6.38 12.69 2.64
CA PRO A 221 -5.75 13.75 3.42
C PRO A 221 -4.84 14.61 2.53
N GLU A 222 -5.00 15.94 2.56
CA GLU A 222 -4.20 16.87 1.74
C GLU A 222 -2.70 16.76 2.02
N ASP A 223 -2.31 16.65 3.28
CA ASP A 223 -0.90 16.50 3.67
C ASP A 223 -0.32 15.14 3.19
N GLY A 224 -1.16 14.12 3.12
CA GLY A 224 -0.78 12.83 2.55
C GLY A 224 -0.45 12.92 1.07
N VAL A 225 -1.23 13.67 0.31
CA VAL A 225 -0.95 13.92 -1.12
C VAL A 225 0.41 14.60 -1.31
N LYS A 226 0.72 15.62 -0.49
CA LYS A 226 2.03 16.29 -0.51
C LYS A 226 3.17 15.31 -0.18
N THR A 227 2.93 14.40 0.78
CA THR A 227 3.89 13.36 1.14
C THR A 227 4.14 12.41 -0.03
N ALA A 228 3.09 11.95 -0.71
CA ALA A 228 3.20 11.07 -1.87
C ALA A 228 3.98 11.72 -3.02
N LEU A 229 3.71 12.98 -3.33
CA LEU A 229 4.45 13.73 -4.34
C LEU A 229 5.95 13.84 -4.01
N ARG A 230 6.30 14.16 -2.76
CA ARG A 230 7.70 14.20 -2.31
C ARG A 230 8.37 12.84 -2.39
N ALA A 231 7.68 11.77 -2.02
CA ALA A 231 8.20 10.42 -2.09
C ALA A 231 8.51 9.99 -3.52
N LEU A 232 7.61 10.27 -4.47
CA LEU A 232 7.81 9.98 -5.88
C LEU A 232 8.99 10.76 -6.46
N HIS A 233 9.09 12.06 -6.18
CA HIS A 233 10.23 12.88 -6.61
C HIS A 233 11.57 12.37 -6.02
N ARG A 234 11.55 11.95 -4.75
CA ARG A 234 12.74 11.39 -4.09
C ARG A 234 13.16 10.03 -4.67
N ARG A 235 12.19 9.20 -5.09
CA ARG A 235 12.45 7.94 -5.81
C ARG A 235 13.02 8.20 -7.19
N ASP A 236 12.44 9.15 -7.92
CA ASP A 236 12.80 9.50 -9.28
C ASP A 236 12.82 11.03 -9.45
N ALA A 237 14.03 11.59 -9.60
CA ALA A 237 14.21 13.04 -9.83
C ALA A 237 13.59 13.54 -11.14
N GLY A 238 13.26 12.64 -12.08
CA GLY A 238 12.53 12.97 -13.30
C GLY A 238 11.04 13.25 -13.05
N PHE A 239 10.47 12.73 -11.96
CA PHE A 239 9.10 13.06 -11.56
C PHE A 239 9.03 14.50 -11.05
N GLN A 240 8.14 15.31 -11.63
CA GLN A 240 8.01 16.74 -11.36
C GLN A 240 6.69 17.03 -10.60
N PRO A 241 6.72 17.15 -9.26
CA PRO A 241 5.50 17.39 -8.46
C PRO A 241 4.69 18.60 -8.91
N ASP A 242 5.36 19.68 -9.32
CA ASP A 242 4.74 20.95 -9.71
C ASP A 242 3.91 20.85 -11.01
N LYS A 243 4.12 19.79 -11.80
CA LYS A 243 3.31 19.51 -12.99
C LYS A 243 2.05 18.71 -12.71
N VAL A 244 1.89 18.21 -11.49
CA VAL A 244 0.72 17.42 -11.10
C VAL A 244 -0.39 18.36 -10.65
N ASP A 245 -1.47 18.42 -11.41
CA ASP A 245 -2.70 19.12 -11.00
C ASP A 245 -3.45 18.24 -9.98
N VAL A 246 -3.16 18.47 -8.70
CA VAL A 246 -3.68 17.67 -7.58
C VAL A 246 -5.22 17.67 -7.55
N GLN A 247 -5.88 18.76 -7.98
CA GLN A 247 -7.34 18.86 -7.99
C GLN A 247 -7.99 17.91 -8.99
N ARG A 248 -7.22 17.46 -9.99
CA ARG A 248 -7.68 16.46 -10.96
C ARG A 248 -7.40 15.02 -10.56
N ILE A 249 -6.54 14.79 -9.54
CA ILE A 249 -6.12 13.45 -9.14
C ILE A 249 -7.09 12.81 -8.16
N TYR A 250 -7.76 13.61 -7.34
CA TYR A 250 -8.75 13.11 -6.40
C TYR A 250 -9.89 14.10 -6.14
N THR A 251 -11.00 13.58 -5.63
CA THR A 251 -12.09 14.35 -5.04
C THR A 251 -12.54 13.72 -3.74
N ASN A 252 -12.84 14.54 -2.77
CA ASN A 252 -13.42 14.10 -1.50
C ASN A 252 -14.94 14.18 -1.45
N ASP A 253 -15.61 14.63 -2.53
CA ASP A 253 -17.05 14.94 -2.51
C ASP A 253 -17.91 13.70 -2.21
N PHE A 254 -17.58 12.56 -2.80
CA PHE A 254 -18.31 11.31 -2.59
C PHE A 254 -18.05 10.72 -1.20
N ALA A 255 -16.80 10.69 -0.77
CA ALA A 255 -16.42 10.20 0.55
C ALA A 255 -17.00 11.08 1.66
N ARG A 256 -17.00 12.42 1.50
CA ARG A 256 -17.59 13.37 2.46
C ARG A 256 -19.08 13.11 2.65
N LYS A 257 -19.85 13.00 1.55
CA LYS A 257 -21.29 12.69 1.62
C LYS A 257 -21.56 11.33 2.29
N ALA A 258 -20.71 10.33 2.01
CA ALA A 258 -20.82 9.02 2.64
C ALA A 258 -20.48 9.09 4.14
N LYS A 259 -19.41 9.80 4.52
CA LYS A 259 -19.04 10.06 5.91
C LYS A 259 -20.16 10.71 6.69
N ASP A 260 -20.77 11.77 6.16
CA ASP A 260 -21.88 12.49 6.79
C ASP A 260 -23.09 11.56 6.96
N LYS A 261 -23.43 10.78 5.91
CA LYS A 261 -24.55 9.82 5.93
C LYS A 261 -24.41 8.76 7.00
N PHE A 262 -23.22 8.21 7.18
CA PHE A 262 -22.95 7.11 8.11
C PHE A 262 -22.35 7.56 9.44
N ARG A 263 -22.04 8.83 9.61
CA ARG A 263 -21.35 9.39 10.79
C ARG A 263 -20.02 8.65 11.06
N ALA A 264 -19.25 8.44 10.00
CA ALA A 264 -17.97 7.73 10.02
C ALA A 264 -16.81 8.64 10.43
#